data_9e724d170c1f7dd5c3d1ee97016dc437
#
_entry.id   9e724d170c1f7dd5c3d1ee97016dc437
#
_cell.length_a   1.000
_cell.length_b   1.000
_cell.length_c   1.000
_cell.angle_alpha   90.00
_cell.angle_beta   90.00
_cell.angle_gamma   90.00
#
_symmetry.space_group_name_H-M   'P 1'
#
loop_
_entity.id
_entity.type
_entity.pdbx_description
1 polymer ?
#
loop_
_entity_poly.entity_id
_entity_poly.type
_entity_poly.pdbx_seq_one_letter_code
_entity_poly.pdbx_strand_id
1 'polypeptide(L)'
;QIEARQGFNKDGDGLDTIKLLVLYSVENRQPVAFSKQPGNILDKISLANALRQLDMLDLASPVIVADNGFYSQDNMTHFAREHTKFLMLANSTDKWVRSEIDAAREELGHFRNVCPFDVDVSGVMRRRQHGFSIVRKRTRGNFEAGETESFTRRLYVHVFHKPEAAPIQERRLRESLFSLKKDLEDGVEEFRPAAQKQIDSYLTVKRTAKGVKVDFKMDGIEEAKRYWGYFVLVSNEIKDPFDALKAYRSREKIEELFATYKDSFDGRKPRTWYPENLYGRQFAQFVGLGYHCFLAKRILDVKKALSEKETEGKTKEELSLEAKL
;
A
#
# COMPACT_ATOMS: atom_id res chain seq x y z
N GLN A 1 -27.75 0.56 -9.96
CA GLN A 1 -26.71 1.50 -10.48
C GLN A 1 -25.74 0.70 -11.37
N ILE A 2 -25.44 1.21 -12.57
CA ILE A 2 -24.54 0.53 -13.54
C ILE A 2 -23.12 0.35 -12.99
N GLU A 3 -22.71 1.14 -12.00
CA GLU A 3 -21.36 1.18 -11.42
C GLU A 3 -21.21 0.37 -10.14
N ALA A 4 -22.30 0.06 -9.45
CA ALA A 4 -22.26 -0.87 -8.33
C ALA A 4 -22.06 -2.30 -8.87
N ARG A 5 -21.06 -2.99 -8.36
CA ARG A 5 -20.70 -4.36 -8.75
C ARG A 5 -20.27 -5.15 -7.52
N GLN A 6 -20.47 -6.44 -7.57
CA GLN A 6 -19.97 -7.34 -6.55
C GLN A 6 -18.44 -7.23 -6.48
N GLY A 7 -17.93 -6.71 -5.38
CA GLY A 7 -16.51 -6.49 -5.13
C GLY A 7 -16.13 -6.78 -3.69
N PHE A 8 -14.89 -6.48 -3.33
CA PHE A 8 -14.47 -6.63 -1.94
C PHE A 8 -15.21 -5.61 -1.05
N ASN A 9 -16.08 -6.13 -0.19
CA ASN A 9 -16.85 -5.36 0.79
C ASN A 9 -16.27 -5.62 2.18
N LYS A 10 -15.72 -4.57 2.81
CA LYS A 10 -15.15 -4.68 4.17
C LYS A 10 -16.21 -4.93 5.25
N ASP A 11 -17.44 -4.48 5.00
CA ASP A 11 -18.54 -4.63 5.96
C ASP A 11 -19.19 -6.03 5.91
N GLY A 12 -18.86 -6.83 4.86
CA GLY A 12 -19.34 -8.23 4.73
C GLY A 12 -20.85 -8.38 4.53
N ASP A 13 -21.56 -7.29 4.20
CA ASP A 13 -23.03 -7.27 4.08
C ASP A 13 -23.57 -7.77 2.72
N GLY A 14 -22.67 -8.25 1.84
CA GLY A 14 -23.02 -8.81 0.53
C GLY A 14 -23.51 -7.79 -0.50
N LEU A 15 -23.50 -6.50 -0.18
CA LEU A 15 -23.95 -5.46 -1.09
C LEU A 15 -22.90 -5.16 -2.17
N ASP A 16 -23.42 -4.80 -3.36
CA ASP A 16 -22.59 -4.28 -4.43
C ASP A 16 -21.84 -3.01 -4.00
N THR A 17 -20.59 -2.91 -4.40
CA THR A 17 -19.68 -1.83 -3.98
C THR A 17 -19.33 -0.90 -5.12
N ILE A 18 -18.99 0.34 -4.77
CA ILE A 18 -18.35 1.33 -5.64
C ILE A 18 -17.04 1.71 -4.99
N LYS A 19 -15.97 1.74 -5.78
CA LYS A 19 -14.67 2.20 -5.32
C LYS A 19 -14.54 3.71 -5.50
N LEU A 20 -14.14 4.37 -4.44
CA LEU A 20 -13.70 5.75 -4.48
C LEU A 20 -12.18 5.77 -4.31
N LEU A 21 -11.46 6.24 -5.32
CA LEU A 21 -10.05 6.51 -5.26
C LEU A 21 -9.86 8.01 -5.03
N VAL A 22 -9.10 8.37 -4.02
CA VAL A 22 -8.79 9.77 -3.70
C VAL A 22 -7.28 9.98 -3.83
N LEU A 23 -6.91 11.01 -4.58
CA LEU A 23 -5.55 11.50 -4.65
C LEU A 23 -5.38 12.58 -3.58
N TYR A 24 -4.37 12.42 -2.73
CA TYR A 24 -4.13 13.28 -1.59
C TYR A 24 -2.73 13.85 -1.62
N SER A 25 -2.59 15.18 -1.56
CA SER A 25 -1.31 15.85 -1.40
C SER A 25 -0.91 15.80 0.06
N VAL A 26 0.17 15.06 0.35
CA VAL A 26 0.74 14.96 1.70
C VAL A 26 1.31 16.31 2.16
N GLU A 27 1.98 17.04 1.28
CA GLU A 27 2.58 18.34 1.54
C GLU A 27 1.53 19.38 1.90
N ASN A 28 0.49 19.49 1.06
CA ASN A 28 -0.59 20.44 1.27
C ASN A 28 -1.64 19.96 2.28
N ARG A 29 -1.62 18.66 2.65
CA ARG A 29 -2.63 18.01 3.48
C ARG A 29 -4.04 18.19 2.93
N GLN A 30 -4.20 18.02 1.61
CA GLN A 30 -5.45 18.26 0.90
C GLN A 30 -5.77 17.11 -0.06
N PRO A 31 -7.04 16.71 -0.18
CA PRO A 31 -7.48 15.89 -1.30
C PRO A 31 -7.43 16.71 -2.57
N VAL A 32 -6.80 16.17 -3.62
CA VAL A 32 -6.53 16.88 -4.89
C VAL A 32 -7.53 16.47 -5.95
N ALA A 33 -7.85 15.19 -6.01
CA ALA A 33 -8.79 14.65 -6.98
C ALA A 33 -9.44 13.38 -6.44
N PHE A 34 -10.59 13.01 -7.02
CA PHE A 34 -11.21 11.72 -6.78
C PHE A 34 -11.65 11.05 -8.07
N SER A 35 -11.64 9.73 -8.07
CA SER A 35 -12.13 8.92 -9.18
C SER A 35 -13.07 7.86 -8.65
N LYS A 36 -14.22 7.72 -9.30
CA LYS A 36 -15.20 6.70 -9.02
C LYS A 36 -15.02 5.52 -9.98
N GLN A 37 -15.01 4.31 -9.45
CA GLN A 37 -14.84 3.11 -10.24
C GLN A 37 -15.78 1.98 -9.77
N PRO A 38 -16.17 1.06 -10.67
CA PRO A 38 -16.92 -0.14 -10.29
C PRO A 38 -16.20 -0.97 -9.22
N GLY A 39 -16.97 -1.52 -8.28
CA GLY A 39 -16.42 -2.25 -7.14
C GLY A 39 -15.60 -3.50 -7.48
N ASN A 40 -15.86 -4.11 -8.64
CA ASN A 40 -15.16 -5.29 -9.13
C ASN A 40 -13.80 -5.01 -9.79
N ILE A 41 -13.46 -3.73 -10.02
CA ILE A 41 -12.15 -3.39 -10.59
C ILE A 41 -11.06 -3.57 -9.53
N LEU A 42 -9.99 -4.27 -9.88
CA LEU A 42 -8.83 -4.45 -9.01
C LEU A 42 -8.11 -3.12 -8.77
N ASP A 43 -7.57 -2.92 -7.57
CA ASP A 43 -6.86 -1.69 -7.19
C ASP A 43 -5.69 -1.38 -8.14
N LYS A 44 -5.02 -2.42 -8.63
CA LYS A 44 -3.94 -2.32 -9.63
C LYS A 44 -4.38 -1.61 -10.92
N ILE A 45 -5.60 -1.88 -11.39
CA ILE A 45 -6.16 -1.25 -12.61
C ILE A 45 -6.67 0.16 -12.30
N SER A 46 -7.22 0.34 -11.09
CA SER A 46 -7.76 1.61 -10.61
C SER A 46 -6.72 2.72 -10.63
N LEU A 47 -5.48 2.41 -10.27
CA LEU A 47 -4.38 3.37 -10.22
C LEU A 47 -4.06 3.95 -11.60
N ALA A 48 -3.95 3.11 -12.63
CA ALA A 48 -3.68 3.58 -14.00
C ALA A 48 -4.77 4.54 -14.54
N ASN A 49 -6.03 4.30 -14.15
CA ASN A 49 -7.14 5.19 -14.50
C ASN A 49 -7.08 6.54 -13.77
N ALA A 50 -6.67 6.53 -12.49
CA ALA A 50 -6.54 7.75 -11.71
C ALA A 50 -5.38 8.63 -12.16
N LEU A 51 -4.27 8.02 -12.57
CA LEU A 51 -3.09 8.74 -13.05
C LEU A 51 -3.37 9.53 -14.34
N ARG A 52 -4.21 9.02 -15.22
CA ARG A 52 -4.65 9.78 -16.39
C ARG A 52 -5.38 11.08 -16.03
N GLN A 53 -6.00 11.12 -14.86
CA GLN A 53 -6.64 12.35 -14.35
C GLN A 53 -5.61 13.32 -13.78
N LEU A 54 -4.47 12.82 -13.24
CA LEU A 54 -3.37 13.68 -12.80
C LEU A 54 -2.73 14.46 -13.95
N ASP A 55 -2.62 13.86 -15.13
CA ASP A 55 -2.09 14.51 -16.33
C ASP A 55 -2.91 15.77 -16.69
N MET A 56 -4.20 15.77 -16.35
CA MET A 56 -5.11 16.91 -16.57
C MET A 56 -4.95 18.02 -15.53
N LEU A 57 -4.29 17.75 -14.40
CA LEU A 57 -4.14 18.71 -13.30
C LEU A 57 -2.85 19.54 -13.37
N ASP A 58 -2.02 19.32 -14.40
CA ASP A 58 -0.72 20.01 -14.61
C ASP A 58 0.14 20.06 -13.34
N LEU A 59 0.20 18.95 -12.63
CA LEU A 59 0.98 18.84 -11.40
C LEU A 59 2.47 18.65 -11.73
N ALA A 60 3.31 19.49 -11.17
CA ALA A 60 4.75 19.45 -11.36
C ALA A 60 5.35 18.13 -10.79
N SER A 61 5.43 17.08 -11.63
CA SER A 61 6.17 15.84 -11.42
C SER A 61 6.06 15.26 -9.98
N PRO A 62 4.86 14.94 -9.47
CA PRO A 62 4.68 14.47 -8.10
C PRO A 62 5.27 13.07 -7.90
N VAL A 63 5.68 12.74 -6.68
CA VAL A 63 6.01 11.36 -6.29
C VAL A 63 4.72 10.67 -5.86
N ILE A 64 4.34 9.61 -6.56
CA ILE A 64 3.16 8.82 -6.23
C ILE A 64 3.52 7.80 -5.14
N VAL A 65 2.93 7.97 -3.96
CA VAL A 65 3.07 6.99 -2.87
C VAL A 65 1.87 6.06 -2.88
N ALA A 66 2.11 4.77 -3.05
CA ALA A 66 1.05 3.78 -3.17
C ALA A 66 1.28 2.57 -2.25
N ASP A 67 0.16 2.03 -1.72
CA ASP A 67 0.18 0.84 -0.87
C ASP A 67 0.33 -0.46 -1.67
N ASN A 68 0.55 -1.57 -0.95
CA ASN A 68 0.72 -2.90 -1.53
C ASN A 68 -0.44 -3.34 -2.44
N GLY A 69 -1.66 -2.90 -2.16
CA GLY A 69 -2.83 -3.16 -3.02
C GLY A 69 -2.64 -2.66 -4.47
N PHE A 70 -1.84 -1.63 -4.66
CA PHE A 70 -1.52 -1.05 -5.97
C PHE A 70 -0.23 -1.62 -6.58
N TYR A 71 0.55 -2.38 -5.80
CA TYR A 71 1.80 -2.96 -6.29
C TYR A 71 1.53 -4.05 -7.33
N SER A 72 2.11 -3.89 -8.50
CA SER A 72 2.19 -4.91 -9.54
C SER A 72 3.32 -4.60 -10.49
N GLN A 73 3.82 -5.64 -11.18
CA GLN A 73 4.82 -5.46 -12.24
C GLN A 73 4.31 -4.52 -13.33
N ASP A 74 3.03 -4.62 -13.70
CA ASP A 74 2.41 -3.77 -14.72
C ASP A 74 2.39 -2.29 -14.29
N ASN A 75 2.03 -1.99 -13.03
CA ASN A 75 2.02 -0.62 -12.54
C ASN A 75 3.44 -0.04 -12.44
N MET A 76 4.41 -0.82 -11.93
CA MET A 76 5.81 -0.38 -11.91
C MET A 76 6.34 -0.14 -13.33
N THR A 77 5.99 -1.01 -14.28
CA THR A 77 6.37 -0.88 -15.68
C THR A 77 5.75 0.38 -16.30
N HIS A 78 4.48 0.64 -16.00
CA HIS A 78 3.79 1.86 -16.46
C HIS A 78 4.48 3.12 -15.91
N PHE A 79 4.73 3.19 -14.62
CA PHE A 79 5.45 4.32 -14.01
C PHE A 79 6.85 4.51 -14.58
N ALA A 80 7.61 3.42 -14.72
CA ALA A 80 8.97 3.47 -15.24
C ALA A 80 9.01 3.94 -16.72
N ARG A 81 7.97 3.61 -17.49
CA ARG A 81 7.83 4.00 -18.88
C ARG A 81 7.44 5.47 -19.04
N GLU A 82 6.43 5.89 -18.29
CA GLU A 82 5.92 7.28 -18.35
C GLU A 82 6.77 8.26 -17.51
N HIS A 83 7.92 7.82 -17.01
CA HIS A 83 8.81 8.61 -16.15
C HIS A 83 8.13 9.18 -14.89
N THR A 84 7.03 8.57 -14.47
CA THR A 84 6.32 8.96 -13.23
C THR A 84 7.14 8.55 -12.02
N LYS A 85 7.37 9.47 -11.11
CA LYS A 85 8.06 9.21 -9.85
C LYS A 85 7.15 8.44 -8.91
N PHE A 86 7.67 7.41 -8.26
CA PHE A 86 6.87 6.57 -7.37
C PHE A 86 7.63 6.05 -6.15
N LEU A 87 6.85 5.69 -5.14
CA LEU A 87 7.24 4.93 -3.96
C LEU A 87 6.13 3.92 -3.66
N MET A 88 6.45 2.63 -3.64
CA MET A 88 5.48 1.55 -3.45
C MET A 88 6.01 0.51 -2.46
N LEU A 89 5.09 -0.06 -1.67
CA LEU A 89 5.39 -1.26 -0.86
C LEU A 89 5.38 -2.49 -1.77
N ALA A 90 6.56 -3.12 -1.92
CA ALA A 90 6.72 -4.31 -2.73
C ALA A 90 6.22 -5.57 -2.00
N ASN A 91 5.84 -6.58 -2.78
CA ASN A 91 5.40 -7.85 -2.22
C ASN A 91 6.62 -8.69 -1.81
N SER A 92 6.73 -9.00 -0.51
CA SER A 92 7.81 -9.82 0.05
C SER A 92 7.83 -11.28 -0.45
N THR A 93 6.79 -11.72 -1.19
CA THR A 93 6.78 -13.05 -1.82
C THR A 93 7.49 -13.09 -3.17
N ASP A 94 7.80 -11.93 -3.77
CA ASP A 94 8.48 -11.87 -5.06
C ASP A 94 9.95 -12.29 -4.90
N LYS A 95 10.42 -13.16 -5.79
CA LYS A 95 11.77 -13.73 -5.70
C LYS A 95 12.86 -12.66 -5.71
N TRP A 96 12.72 -11.63 -6.53
CA TRP A 96 13.69 -10.56 -6.60
C TRP A 96 13.70 -9.70 -5.33
N VAL A 97 12.54 -9.50 -4.68
CA VAL A 97 12.43 -8.78 -3.40
C VAL A 97 13.12 -9.57 -2.29
N ARG A 98 12.88 -10.89 -2.24
CA ARG A 98 13.56 -11.77 -1.29
C ARG A 98 15.08 -11.75 -1.44
N SER A 99 15.56 -11.75 -2.70
CA SER A 99 17.01 -11.63 -2.99
C SER A 99 17.59 -10.32 -2.43
N GLU A 100 16.86 -9.20 -2.50
CA GLU A 100 17.31 -7.93 -1.92
C GLU A 100 17.28 -7.97 -0.37
N ILE A 101 16.28 -8.62 0.23
CA ILE A 101 16.23 -8.82 1.68
C ILE A 101 17.44 -9.65 2.15
N ASP A 102 17.72 -10.78 1.49
CA ASP A 102 18.84 -11.65 1.86
C ASP A 102 20.18 -10.92 1.73
N ALA A 103 20.35 -10.12 0.69
CA ALA A 103 21.55 -9.34 0.47
C ALA A 103 21.72 -8.14 1.43
N ALA A 104 20.63 -7.66 2.03
CA ALA A 104 20.65 -6.54 2.99
C ALA A 104 20.75 -6.99 4.45
N ARG A 105 20.54 -8.28 4.73
CA ARG A 105 20.33 -8.83 6.06
C ARG A 105 21.44 -8.48 7.06
N GLU A 106 22.70 -8.61 6.64
CA GLU A 106 23.86 -8.31 7.47
C GLU A 106 23.94 -6.80 7.78
N GLU A 107 23.76 -5.96 6.77
CA GLU A 107 23.82 -4.50 6.92
C GLU A 107 22.72 -3.97 7.85
N LEU A 108 21.53 -4.57 7.83
CA LEU A 108 20.41 -4.18 8.69
C LEU A 108 20.69 -4.38 10.18
N GLY A 109 21.61 -5.27 10.55
CA GLY A 109 22.07 -5.46 11.93
C GLY A 109 22.97 -4.36 12.45
N HIS A 110 23.49 -3.48 11.60
CA HIS A 110 24.39 -2.42 12.03
C HIS A 110 23.64 -1.26 12.67
N PHE A 111 24.11 -0.79 13.82
CA PHE A 111 23.50 0.32 14.58
C PHE A 111 23.32 1.62 13.75
N ARG A 112 24.22 1.90 12.82
CA ARG A 112 24.14 3.07 11.92
C ARG A 112 22.93 3.07 10.99
N ASN A 113 22.31 1.90 10.80
CA ASN A 113 21.16 1.70 9.92
C ASN A 113 19.84 1.68 10.69
N VAL A 114 19.86 2.00 11.99
CA VAL A 114 18.66 2.19 12.81
C VAL A 114 17.98 3.50 12.41
N CYS A 115 16.67 3.48 12.28
CA CYS A 115 15.89 4.65 11.92
C CYS A 115 15.90 5.69 13.05
N PRO A 116 16.28 6.95 12.78
CA PRO A 116 16.45 7.98 13.81
C PRO A 116 15.14 8.44 14.46
N PHE A 117 13.98 8.15 13.84
CA PHE A 117 12.66 8.49 14.37
C PHE A 117 11.81 7.27 14.72
N ASP A 118 12.35 6.07 14.59
CA ASP A 118 11.71 4.79 14.99
C ASP A 118 12.82 3.75 15.25
N VAL A 119 13.29 3.69 16.48
CA VAL A 119 14.42 2.85 16.88
C VAL A 119 14.17 1.33 16.72
N ASP A 120 12.90 0.93 16.55
CA ASP A 120 12.51 -0.47 16.32
C ASP A 120 12.67 -0.88 14.85
N VAL A 121 13.02 0.05 13.97
CA VAL A 121 13.19 -0.17 12.53
C VAL A 121 14.62 0.09 12.10
N SER A 122 15.21 -0.88 11.43
CA SER A 122 16.44 -0.69 10.66
C SER A 122 16.12 -0.61 9.18
N GLY A 123 16.89 0.19 8.43
CA GLY A 123 16.66 0.38 6.99
C GLY A 123 17.96 0.57 6.22
N VAL A 124 18.05 -0.04 5.05
CA VAL A 124 19.15 0.15 4.10
C VAL A 124 18.62 0.34 2.68
N MET A 125 19.34 1.08 1.86
CA MET A 125 19.01 1.27 0.46
C MET A 125 19.98 0.51 -0.43
N ARG A 126 19.41 -0.24 -1.39
CA ARG A 126 20.14 -0.94 -2.43
C ARG A 126 19.76 -0.39 -3.80
N ARG A 127 20.75 -0.15 -4.64
CA ARG A 127 20.54 0.31 -6.03
C ARG A 127 20.44 -0.89 -6.95
N ARG A 128 19.35 -0.99 -7.71
CA ARG A 128 19.12 -2.08 -8.65
C ARG A 128 18.82 -1.57 -10.04
N GLN A 129 19.42 -2.19 -11.06
CA GLN A 129 18.94 -2.10 -12.43
C GLN A 129 17.83 -3.15 -12.59
N HIS A 130 16.61 -2.69 -12.84
CA HIS A 130 15.44 -3.56 -12.96
C HIS A 130 14.97 -3.60 -14.40
N GLY A 131 14.80 -4.83 -14.92
CA GLY A 131 14.28 -5.07 -16.27
C GLY A 131 12.76 -5.03 -16.25
N PHE A 132 12.19 -4.28 -17.17
CA PHE A 132 10.77 -4.17 -17.42
C PHE A 132 10.43 -4.72 -18.79
N SER A 133 9.25 -5.32 -18.95
CA SER A 133 8.76 -5.82 -20.20
C SER A 133 7.28 -5.48 -20.40
N ILE A 134 6.93 -5.09 -21.61
CA ILE A 134 5.55 -4.78 -22.01
C ILE A 134 5.22 -5.57 -23.26
N VAL A 135 4.13 -6.32 -23.21
CA VAL A 135 3.56 -6.94 -24.40
C VAL A 135 2.65 -5.91 -25.08
N ARG A 136 2.94 -5.57 -26.32
CA ARG A 136 2.16 -4.63 -27.11
C ARG A 136 0.81 -5.23 -27.48
N LYS A 137 -0.27 -4.58 -27.07
CA LYS A 137 -1.64 -5.03 -27.41
C LYS A 137 -2.09 -4.60 -28.81
N ARG A 138 -1.42 -3.62 -29.42
CA ARG A 138 -1.74 -3.04 -30.73
C ARG A 138 -0.47 -2.65 -31.44
N THR A 139 -0.47 -2.75 -32.77
CA THR A 139 0.61 -2.22 -33.63
C THR A 139 0.73 -0.71 -33.44
N ARG A 140 1.94 -0.22 -33.12
CA ARG A 140 2.23 1.20 -32.98
C ARG A 140 3.69 1.48 -33.34
N GLY A 141 3.90 2.32 -34.35
CA GLY A 141 5.23 2.62 -34.86
C GLY A 141 5.90 1.36 -35.42
N ASN A 142 7.10 1.06 -34.96
CA ASN A 142 7.90 -0.11 -35.42
C ASN A 142 7.58 -1.41 -34.65
N PHE A 143 6.57 -1.43 -33.75
CA PHE A 143 6.18 -2.60 -32.96
C PHE A 143 4.86 -3.19 -33.42
N GLU A 144 4.81 -4.50 -33.60
CA GLU A 144 3.61 -5.25 -33.90
C GLU A 144 2.84 -5.66 -32.63
N ALA A 145 1.56 -5.98 -32.80
CA ALA A 145 0.77 -6.53 -31.71
C ALA A 145 1.33 -7.91 -31.29
N GLY A 146 1.59 -8.10 -29.99
CA GLY A 146 2.22 -9.31 -29.45
C GLY A 146 3.73 -9.21 -29.24
N GLU A 147 4.39 -8.23 -29.82
CA GLU A 147 5.81 -8.00 -29.54
C GLU A 147 6.05 -7.53 -28.11
N THR A 148 7.17 -8.00 -27.53
CA THR A 148 7.59 -7.62 -26.18
C THR A 148 8.67 -6.54 -26.27
N GLU A 149 8.31 -5.35 -25.79
CA GLU A 149 9.30 -4.28 -25.58
C GLU A 149 9.91 -4.45 -24.19
N SER A 150 11.25 -4.52 -24.13
CA SER A 150 11.98 -4.61 -22.87
C SER A 150 12.87 -3.39 -22.68
N PHE A 151 12.92 -2.88 -21.46
CA PHE A 151 13.79 -1.77 -21.09
C PHE A 151 14.25 -1.90 -19.65
N THR A 152 15.32 -1.21 -19.29
CA THR A 152 15.88 -1.25 -17.94
C THR A 152 15.84 0.13 -17.32
N ARG A 153 15.50 0.21 -16.04
CA ARG A 153 15.54 1.43 -15.24
C ARG A 153 16.18 1.16 -13.89
N ARG A 154 16.78 2.19 -13.34
CA ARG A 154 17.32 2.17 -11.99
C ARG A 154 16.20 2.30 -10.97
N LEU A 155 16.21 1.41 -9.97
CA LEU A 155 15.36 1.46 -8.79
C LEU A 155 16.22 1.61 -7.54
N TYR A 156 15.66 2.30 -6.57
CA TYR A 156 16.12 2.35 -5.19
C TYR A 156 15.23 1.41 -4.37
N VAL A 157 15.83 0.34 -3.87
CA VAL A 157 15.15 -0.70 -3.11
C VAL A 157 15.51 -0.48 -1.65
N HIS A 158 14.54 -0.05 -0.87
CA HIS A 158 14.70 0.23 0.55
C HIS A 158 14.22 -0.97 1.34
N VAL A 159 15.16 -1.71 1.91
CA VAL A 159 14.88 -2.89 2.72
C VAL A 159 14.85 -2.47 4.19
N PHE A 160 13.77 -2.82 4.86
CA PHE A 160 13.58 -2.54 6.28
C PHE A 160 13.36 -3.81 7.07
N HIS A 161 13.77 -3.78 8.33
CA HIS A 161 13.51 -4.82 9.29
C HIS A 161 12.91 -4.23 10.56
N LYS A 162 11.72 -4.71 10.92
CA LYS A 162 11.01 -4.43 12.17
C LYS A 162 10.75 -5.74 12.91
N PRO A 163 11.62 -6.16 13.84
CA PRO A 163 11.52 -7.46 14.53
C PRO A 163 10.16 -7.72 15.17
N GLU A 164 9.54 -6.69 15.76
CA GLU A 164 8.24 -6.78 16.41
C GLU A 164 7.08 -7.17 15.47
N ALA A 165 7.26 -6.98 14.16
CA ALA A 165 6.25 -7.39 13.18
C ALA A 165 6.27 -8.90 12.92
N ALA A 166 7.38 -9.61 13.18
CA ALA A 166 7.52 -11.02 12.90
C ALA A 166 6.52 -11.89 13.70
N PRO A 167 6.35 -11.74 15.03
CA PRO A 167 5.34 -12.51 15.79
C PRO A 167 3.92 -12.27 15.30
N ILE A 168 3.61 -11.06 14.86
CA ILE A 168 2.27 -10.71 14.34
C ILE A 168 2.02 -11.43 13.01
N GLN A 169 3.03 -11.46 12.13
CA GLN A 169 2.95 -12.16 10.84
C GLN A 169 2.85 -13.67 11.03
N GLU A 170 3.61 -14.22 11.96
CA GLU A 170 3.53 -15.63 12.35
C GLU A 170 2.14 -16.01 12.84
N ARG A 171 1.59 -15.23 13.77
CA ARG A 171 0.24 -15.44 14.28
C ARG A 171 -0.81 -15.43 13.19
N ARG A 172 -0.77 -14.44 12.30
CA ARG A 172 -1.71 -14.34 11.15
C ARG A 172 -1.61 -15.55 10.24
N LEU A 173 -0.38 -16.02 9.96
CA LEU A 173 -0.23 -17.22 9.13
C LEU A 173 -0.80 -18.45 9.84
N ARG A 174 -0.51 -18.64 11.13
CA ARG A 174 -1.07 -19.74 11.92
C ARG A 174 -2.60 -19.73 11.90
N GLU A 175 -3.23 -18.60 12.21
CA GLU A 175 -4.70 -18.47 12.21
C GLU A 175 -5.28 -18.83 10.84
N SER A 176 -4.67 -18.33 9.75
CA SER A 176 -5.09 -18.64 8.39
C SER A 176 -4.94 -20.11 8.05
N LEU A 177 -3.80 -20.73 8.36
CA LEU A 177 -3.54 -22.13 8.03
C LEU A 177 -4.42 -23.10 8.84
N PHE A 178 -4.71 -22.80 10.11
CA PHE A 178 -5.64 -23.62 10.90
C PHE A 178 -7.07 -23.51 10.38
N SER A 179 -7.53 -22.34 9.95
CA SER A 179 -8.83 -22.17 9.31
C SER A 179 -8.90 -22.97 8.00
N LEU A 180 -7.91 -22.81 7.11
CA LEU A 180 -7.86 -23.52 5.83
C LEU A 180 -7.78 -25.03 6.01
N LYS A 181 -7.03 -25.51 7.01
CA LYS A 181 -6.96 -26.93 7.34
C LYS A 181 -8.33 -27.46 7.74
N LYS A 182 -9.04 -26.77 8.61
CA LYS A 182 -10.39 -27.12 9.04
C LYS A 182 -11.35 -27.15 7.84
N ASP A 183 -11.37 -26.10 7.01
CA ASP A 183 -12.25 -26.02 5.83
C ASP A 183 -12.01 -27.20 4.88
N LEU A 184 -10.73 -27.60 4.66
CA LEU A 184 -10.36 -28.75 3.83
C LEU A 184 -10.82 -30.08 4.46
N GLU A 185 -10.67 -30.25 5.78
CA GLU A 185 -11.13 -31.44 6.49
C GLU A 185 -12.65 -31.55 6.56
N ASP A 186 -13.36 -30.40 6.57
CA ASP A 186 -14.82 -30.27 6.51
C ASP A 186 -15.36 -30.45 5.06
N GLY A 187 -14.47 -30.65 4.06
CA GLY A 187 -14.86 -30.97 2.68
C GLY A 187 -15.08 -29.78 1.76
N VAL A 188 -14.61 -28.57 2.12
CA VAL A 188 -14.64 -27.43 1.21
C VAL A 188 -13.68 -27.69 0.05
N GLU A 189 -14.17 -27.55 -1.19
CA GLU A 189 -13.40 -27.85 -2.41
C GLU A 189 -12.97 -26.59 -3.16
N GLU A 190 -13.72 -25.49 -3.05
CA GLU A 190 -13.45 -24.26 -3.78
C GLU A 190 -12.88 -23.18 -2.85
N PHE A 191 -11.71 -22.70 -3.19
CA PHE A 191 -11.02 -21.64 -2.44
C PHE A 191 -10.73 -20.44 -3.34
N ARG A 192 -10.74 -19.26 -2.74
CA ARG A 192 -10.28 -18.05 -3.42
C ARG A 192 -8.80 -18.22 -3.82
N PRO A 193 -8.34 -17.60 -4.92
CA PRO A 193 -6.95 -17.77 -5.41
C PRO A 193 -5.86 -17.55 -4.37
N ALA A 194 -6.07 -16.59 -3.46
CA ALA A 194 -5.13 -16.32 -2.37
C ALA A 194 -5.05 -17.44 -1.33
N ALA A 195 -6.20 -18.03 -0.98
CA ALA A 195 -6.29 -19.17 -0.07
C ALA A 195 -5.70 -20.43 -0.73
N GLN A 196 -6.01 -20.67 -2.00
CA GLN A 196 -5.43 -21.78 -2.78
C GLN A 196 -3.90 -21.69 -2.81
N LYS A 197 -3.34 -20.50 -3.05
CA LYS A 197 -1.89 -20.29 -3.00
C LYS A 197 -1.28 -20.61 -1.63
N GLN A 198 -1.99 -20.32 -0.53
CA GLN A 198 -1.53 -20.70 0.82
C GLN A 198 -1.59 -22.21 1.03
N ILE A 199 -2.67 -22.87 0.59
CA ILE A 199 -2.79 -24.32 0.63
C ILE A 199 -1.62 -24.97 -0.11
N ASP A 200 -1.37 -24.56 -1.34
CA ASP A 200 -0.29 -25.10 -2.18
C ASP A 200 1.09 -24.89 -1.57
N SER A 201 1.30 -23.75 -0.89
CA SER A 201 2.60 -23.40 -0.31
C SER A 201 2.86 -24.07 1.05
N TYR A 202 1.83 -24.22 1.88
CA TYR A 202 2.00 -24.54 3.30
C TYR A 202 1.28 -25.80 3.79
N LEU A 203 0.37 -26.38 2.97
CA LEU A 203 -0.39 -27.55 3.36
C LEU A 203 -0.18 -28.72 2.38
N THR A 204 -0.17 -29.93 2.91
CA THR A 204 -0.20 -31.17 2.12
C THR A 204 -1.55 -31.83 2.32
N VAL A 205 -2.31 -31.95 1.25
CA VAL A 205 -3.68 -32.53 1.28
C VAL A 205 -3.63 -33.95 0.73
N LYS A 206 -4.02 -34.94 1.55
CA LYS A 206 -4.14 -36.35 1.15
C LYS A 206 -5.62 -36.74 1.22
N ARG A 207 -6.21 -37.08 0.09
CA ARG A 207 -7.57 -37.59 0.01
C ARG A 207 -7.53 -39.12 0.14
N THR A 208 -8.27 -39.67 1.10
CA THR A 208 -8.37 -41.09 1.37
C THR A 208 -9.83 -41.50 1.38
N ALA A 209 -10.12 -42.82 1.26
CA ALA A 209 -11.47 -43.35 1.39
C ALA A 209 -12.16 -43.03 2.72
N LYS A 210 -11.38 -42.65 3.76
CA LYS A 210 -11.85 -42.29 5.12
C LYS A 210 -12.00 -40.76 5.32
N GLY A 211 -11.71 -39.96 4.29
CA GLY A 211 -11.77 -38.49 4.37
C GLY A 211 -10.48 -37.80 3.92
N VAL A 212 -10.43 -36.51 4.14
CA VAL A 212 -9.28 -35.64 3.79
C VAL A 212 -8.37 -35.53 5.00
N LYS A 213 -7.08 -35.81 4.81
CA LYS A 213 -6.04 -35.59 5.82
C LYS A 213 -5.17 -34.42 5.37
N VAL A 214 -4.98 -33.44 6.26
CA VAL A 214 -4.19 -32.22 5.97
C VAL A 214 -3.04 -32.11 6.95
N ASP A 215 -1.82 -32.07 6.42
CA ASP A 215 -0.57 -31.90 7.19
C ASP A 215 0.11 -30.58 6.78
N PHE A 216 0.92 -30.01 7.69
CA PHE A 216 1.68 -28.78 7.41
C PHE A 216 2.97 -29.09 6.65
N LYS A 217 3.30 -28.28 5.63
CA LYS A 217 4.61 -28.29 4.95
C LYS A 217 5.60 -27.43 5.74
N MET A 218 6.34 -28.07 6.63
CA MET A 218 7.27 -27.35 7.53
C MET A 218 8.32 -26.56 6.75
N ASP A 219 8.87 -27.11 5.66
CA ASP A 219 9.88 -26.41 4.84
C ASP A 219 9.35 -25.09 4.27
N GLY A 220 8.09 -25.06 3.80
CA GLY A 220 7.46 -23.85 3.31
C GLY A 220 7.25 -22.79 4.41
N ILE A 221 6.90 -23.25 5.61
CA ILE A 221 6.70 -22.37 6.78
C ILE A 221 8.06 -21.81 7.24
N GLU A 222 9.09 -22.62 7.35
CA GLU A 222 10.44 -22.17 7.74
C GLU A 222 11.03 -21.19 6.70
N GLU A 223 10.79 -21.45 5.42
CA GLU A 223 11.17 -20.50 4.37
C GLU A 223 10.43 -19.16 4.52
N ALA A 224 9.14 -19.17 4.86
CA ALA A 224 8.38 -17.94 5.10
C ALA A 224 8.90 -17.18 6.33
N LYS A 225 9.25 -17.87 7.40
CA LYS A 225 9.80 -17.28 8.64
C LYS A 225 11.05 -16.44 8.39
N ARG A 226 11.88 -16.81 7.43
CA ARG A 226 13.11 -16.08 7.08
C ARG A 226 12.84 -14.61 6.69
N TYR A 227 11.62 -14.31 6.23
CA TYR A 227 11.24 -12.99 5.72
C TYR A 227 10.27 -12.24 6.63
N TRP A 228 9.90 -12.79 7.79
CA TRP A 228 9.06 -12.09 8.75
C TRP A 228 9.80 -10.92 9.40
N GLY A 229 9.06 -9.85 9.63
CA GLY A 229 9.61 -8.59 10.12
C GLY A 229 10.25 -7.73 9.03
N TYR A 230 10.45 -8.26 7.81
CA TYR A 230 10.98 -7.49 6.69
C TYR A 230 9.86 -6.89 5.84
N PHE A 231 10.11 -5.68 5.37
CA PHE A 231 9.30 -5.06 4.32
C PHE A 231 10.21 -4.24 3.39
N VAL A 232 9.75 -4.05 2.15
CA VAL A 232 10.57 -3.42 1.12
C VAL A 232 9.78 -2.33 0.43
N LEU A 233 10.32 -1.13 0.40
CA LEU A 233 9.82 -0.04 -0.41
C LEU A 233 10.67 0.08 -1.67
N VAL A 234 10.01 0.35 -2.80
CA VAL A 234 10.67 0.52 -4.10
C VAL A 234 10.35 1.89 -4.64
N SER A 235 11.36 2.64 -5.02
CA SER A 235 11.24 3.97 -5.61
C SER A 235 12.16 4.10 -6.82
N ASN A 236 11.78 4.93 -7.78
CA ASN A 236 12.67 5.39 -8.85
C ASN A 236 13.27 6.79 -8.57
N GLU A 237 12.88 7.44 -7.49
CA GLU A 237 13.29 8.82 -7.15
C GLU A 237 13.96 8.94 -5.79
N ILE A 238 13.34 8.45 -4.71
CA ILE A 238 13.81 8.65 -3.33
C ILE A 238 15.01 7.75 -3.08
N LYS A 239 16.11 8.33 -2.61
CA LYS A 239 17.40 7.63 -2.41
C LYS A 239 17.63 7.25 -0.95
N ASP A 240 17.26 8.13 -0.02
CA ASP A 240 17.43 7.86 1.41
C ASP A 240 16.35 6.90 1.93
N PRO A 241 16.69 5.83 2.67
CA PRO A 241 15.71 4.87 3.15
C PRO A 241 14.76 5.47 4.18
N PHE A 242 15.22 6.38 5.01
CA PHE A 242 14.38 6.97 6.05
C PHE A 242 13.46 8.05 5.52
N ASP A 243 13.88 8.78 4.48
CA ASP A 243 12.99 9.66 3.73
C ASP A 243 11.89 8.85 3.01
N ALA A 244 12.24 7.69 2.42
CA ALA A 244 11.28 6.79 1.83
C ALA A 244 10.29 6.25 2.88
N LEU A 245 10.76 5.84 4.05
CA LEU A 245 9.92 5.37 5.15
C LEU A 245 8.97 6.47 5.65
N LYS A 246 9.47 7.69 5.82
CA LYS A 246 8.68 8.86 6.24
C LYS A 246 7.60 9.20 5.21
N ALA A 247 7.96 9.22 3.92
CA ALA A 247 7.02 9.44 2.84
C ALA A 247 5.95 8.33 2.78
N TYR A 248 6.34 7.06 2.95
CA TYR A 248 5.40 5.95 2.96
C TYR A 248 4.44 5.99 4.16
N ARG A 249 4.93 6.30 5.36
CA ARG A 249 4.09 6.43 6.57
C ARG A 249 3.11 7.59 6.50
N SER A 250 3.40 8.62 5.70
CA SER A 250 2.47 9.73 5.53
C SER A 250 1.12 9.31 4.93
N ARG A 251 1.01 8.10 4.34
CA ARG A 251 -0.25 7.51 3.88
C ARG A 251 -1.27 7.27 5.02
N GLU A 252 -0.83 7.16 6.27
CA GLU A 252 -1.74 7.04 7.43
C GLU A 252 -2.75 8.18 7.48
N LYS A 253 -2.35 9.37 7.02
CA LYS A 253 -3.26 10.52 6.87
C LYS A 253 -4.38 10.29 5.88
N ILE A 254 -4.17 9.44 4.88
CA ILE A 254 -5.22 9.02 3.94
C ILE A 254 -6.22 8.10 4.64
N GLU A 255 -5.75 7.25 5.56
CA GLU A 255 -6.63 6.39 6.34
C GLU A 255 -7.53 7.22 7.28
N GLU A 256 -6.98 8.24 7.94
CA GLU A 256 -7.73 9.22 8.75
C GLU A 256 -8.75 9.99 7.89
N LEU A 257 -8.33 10.39 6.69
CA LEU A 257 -9.19 11.04 5.70
C LEU A 257 -10.39 10.16 5.34
N PHE A 258 -10.14 8.88 5.04
CA PHE A 258 -11.21 7.92 4.72
C PHE A 258 -12.10 7.60 5.93
N ALA A 259 -11.57 7.58 7.13
CA ALA A 259 -12.38 7.47 8.34
C ALA A 259 -13.34 8.67 8.46
N THR A 260 -12.83 9.89 8.30
CA THR A 260 -13.64 11.12 8.28
C THR A 260 -14.70 11.08 7.17
N TYR A 261 -14.32 10.69 5.96
CA TYR A 261 -15.26 10.56 4.82
C TYR A 261 -16.40 9.59 5.13
N LYS A 262 -16.08 8.43 5.71
CA LYS A 262 -17.06 7.39 6.01
C LYS A 262 -17.97 7.74 7.17
N ASP A 263 -17.41 8.31 8.21
CA ASP A 263 -18.11 8.50 9.49
C ASP A 263 -18.75 9.89 9.59
N SER A 264 -18.04 10.96 9.24
CA SER A 264 -18.54 12.33 9.36
C SER A 264 -19.35 12.80 8.14
N PHE A 265 -19.01 12.27 6.94
CA PHE A 265 -19.67 12.64 5.70
C PHE A 265 -20.64 11.57 5.17
N ASP A 266 -20.94 10.53 5.96
CA ASP A 266 -21.85 9.42 5.58
C ASP A 266 -21.47 8.79 4.22
N GLY A 267 -20.16 8.62 4.01
CA GLY A 267 -19.62 8.08 2.75
C GLY A 267 -19.70 6.56 2.60
N ARG A 268 -20.10 5.83 3.67
CA ARG A 268 -20.19 4.35 3.64
C ARG A 268 -21.27 3.86 2.69
N LYS A 269 -22.47 4.45 2.75
CA LYS A 269 -23.64 4.03 1.96
C LYS A 269 -24.27 5.27 1.32
N PRO A 270 -24.01 5.52 0.03
CA PRO A 270 -24.46 6.75 -0.62
C PRO A 270 -25.99 6.90 -0.71
N ARG A 271 -26.77 5.81 -0.59
CA ARG A 271 -28.25 5.82 -0.59
C ARG A 271 -28.86 6.61 -1.73
N THR A 272 -28.26 6.53 -2.91
CA THR A 272 -28.72 7.21 -4.13
C THR A 272 -29.11 6.20 -5.19
N TRP A 273 -30.15 6.50 -5.96
CA TRP A 273 -30.69 5.57 -6.98
C TRP A 273 -30.14 5.86 -8.38
N TYR A 274 -29.80 7.13 -8.68
CA TYR A 274 -29.34 7.55 -9.98
C TYR A 274 -27.83 7.85 -9.97
N PRO A 275 -27.11 7.53 -11.07
CA PRO A 275 -25.69 7.80 -11.19
C PRO A 275 -25.30 9.26 -11.02
N GLU A 276 -26.12 10.17 -11.53
CA GLU A 276 -25.92 11.62 -11.45
C GLU A 276 -25.98 12.11 -10.00
N ASN A 277 -26.98 11.62 -9.25
CA ASN A 277 -27.13 11.95 -7.83
C ASN A 277 -25.97 11.40 -7.00
N LEU A 278 -25.47 10.19 -7.35
CA LEU A 278 -24.30 9.62 -6.73
C LEU A 278 -23.07 10.49 -6.95
N TYR A 279 -22.83 10.91 -8.20
CA TYR A 279 -21.70 11.76 -8.54
C TYR A 279 -21.78 13.12 -7.83
N GLY A 280 -22.95 13.77 -7.87
CA GLY A 280 -23.19 15.05 -7.20
C GLY A 280 -22.95 14.95 -5.68
N ARG A 281 -23.45 13.86 -5.05
CA ARG A 281 -23.21 13.59 -3.62
C ARG A 281 -21.73 13.39 -3.33
N GLN A 282 -21.03 12.56 -4.10
CA GLN A 282 -19.60 12.32 -3.91
C GLN A 282 -18.76 13.58 -4.13
N PHE A 283 -19.14 14.40 -5.11
CA PHE A 283 -18.50 15.69 -5.32
C PHE A 283 -18.67 16.63 -4.12
N ALA A 284 -19.91 16.78 -3.61
CA ALA A 284 -20.17 17.59 -2.43
C ALA A 284 -19.40 17.08 -1.19
N GLN A 285 -19.36 15.76 -0.99
CA GLN A 285 -18.57 15.12 0.07
C GLN A 285 -17.07 15.37 -0.10
N PHE A 286 -16.56 15.32 -1.33
CA PHE A 286 -15.15 15.61 -1.63
C PHE A 286 -14.79 17.07 -1.33
N VAL A 287 -15.63 18.02 -1.72
CA VAL A 287 -15.45 19.45 -1.40
C VAL A 287 -15.48 19.67 0.12
N GLY A 288 -16.46 19.07 0.81
CA GLY A 288 -16.56 19.11 2.28
C GLY A 288 -15.31 18.54 2.96
N LEU A 289 -14.79 17.43 2.44
CA LEU A 289 -13.57 16.80 2.92
C LEU A 289 -12.34 17.71 2.72
N GLY A 290 -12.25 18.38 1.57
CA GLY A 290 -11.20 19.39 1.31
C GLY A 290 -11.28 20.54 2.32
N TYR A 291 -12.48 21.02 2.61
CA TYR A 291 -12.67 22.07 3.61
C TYR A 291 -12.28 21.62 5.02
N HIS A 292 -12.66 20.40 5.40
CA HIS A 292 -12.25 19.79 6.67
C HIS A 292 -10.72 19.71 6.80
N CYS A 293 -10.05 19.23 5.76
CA CYS A 293 -8.58 19.16 5.73
C CYS A 293 -7.93 20.54 5.82
N PHE A 294 -8.49 21.53 5.14
CA PHE A 294 -8.00 22.91 5.21
C PHE A 294 -8.09 23.46 6.63
N LEU A 295 -9.22 23.32 7.30
CA LEU A 295 -9.39 23.76 8.69
C LEU A 295 -8.46 23.02 9.64
N ALA A 296 -8.35 21.70 9.50
CA ALA A 296 -7.44 20.88 10.31
C ALA A 296 -5.97 21.32 10.15
N LYS A 297 -5.55 21.61 8.90
CA LYS A 297 -4.21 22.15 8.63
C LYS A 297 -4.02 23.50 9.31
N ARG A 298 -4.98 24.41 9.20
CA ARG A 298 -4.89 25.75 9.81
C ARG A 298 -4.79 25.68 11.34
N ILE A 299 -5.57 24.79 11.97
CA ILE A 299 -5.49 24.57 13.42
C ILE A 299 -4.09 24.08 13.82
N LEU A 300 -3.51 23.16 13.06
CA LEU A 300 -2.18 22.65 13.31
C LEU A 300 -1.10 23.72 13.13
N ASP A 301 -1.21 24.54 12.09
CA ASP A 301 -0.28 25.65 11.83
C ASP A 301 -0.32 26.69 12.97
N VAL A 302 -1.53 27.00 13.46
CA VAL A 302 -1.68 27.91 14.61
C VAL A 302 -1.12 27.30 15.90
N LYS A 303 -1.40 26.03 16.18
CA LYS A 303 -0.84 25.33 17.35
C LYS A 303 0.69 25.31 17.31
N LYS A 304 1.27 25.05 16.15
CA LYS A 304 2.72 25.07 15.97
C LYS A 304 3.32 26.46 16.22
N ALA A 305 2.71 27.51 15.65
CA ALA A 305 3.16 28.88 15.87
C ALA A 305 3.06 29.34 17.33
N LEU A 306 2.02 28.89 18.06
CA LEU A 306 1.88 29.17 19.49
C LEU A 306 2.95 28.46 20.31
N SER A 307 3.20 27.17 20.04
CA SER A 307 4.24 26.38 20.70
C SER A 307 5.66 26.97 20.46
N GLU A 308 5.94 27.44 19.25
CA GLU A 308 7.20 28.09 18.92
C GLU A 308 7.38 29.39 19.73
N LYS A 309 6.34 30.21 19.85
CA LYS A 309 6.35 31.42 20.66
C LYS A 309 6.54 31.17 22.17
N GLU A 310 5.88 30.11 22.68
CA GLU A 310 6.07 29.68 24.07
C GLU A 310 7.51 29.21 24.33
N THR A 311 8.12 28.54 23.36
CA THR A 311 9.50 28.07 23.45
C THR A 311 10.52 29.23 23.36
N GLU A 312 10.26 30.21 22.51
CA GLU A 312 11.09 31.43 22.39
C GLU A 312 11.02 32.33 23.65
N GLY A 313 9.89 32.26 24.38
CA GLY A 313 9.69 33.00 25.65
C GLY A 313 10.30 32.32 26.88
N LYS A 314 10.75 31.05 26.77
CA LYS A 314 11.35 30.30 27.88
C LYS A 314 12.89 30.49 27.90
N THR A 315 13.44 30.66 29.08
CA THR A 315 14.89 30.68 29.25
C THR A 315 15.51 29.30 29.05
N LYS A 316 16.80 29.22 28.65
CA LYS A 316 17.50 27.94 28.46
C LYS A 316 17.46 27.02 29.69
N GLU A 317 17.28 27.56 30.89
CA GLU A 317 17.18 26.82 32.16
C GLU A 317 15.82 26.16 32.32
N GLU A 318 14.74 26.84 31.95
CA GLU A 318 13.38 26.27 31.98
C GLU A 318 13.18 25.12 30.99
N LEU A 319 13.75 25.24 29.77
CA LEU A 319 13.75 24.17 28.77
C LEU A 319 14.57 22.94 29.21
N SER A 320 15.64 23.16 29.97
CA SER A 320 16.45 22.06 30.54
C SER A 320 15.79 21.33 31.69
N LEU A 321 14.90 21.96 32.43
CA LEU A 321 14.12 21.34 33.51
C LEU A 321 12.96 20.47 32.94
N GLU A 322 12.26 20.96 31.93
CA GLU A 322 11.17 20.17 31.27
C GLU A 322 11.68 18.93 30.52
N ALA A 323 12.91 18.94 30.04
CA ALA A 323 13.54 17.78 29.38
C ALA A 323 14.01 16.69 30.38
N LYS A 324 13.96 16.95 31.70
CA LYS A 324 14.38 16.03 32.74
C LYS A 324 13.21 15.44 33.55
N LEU A 325 11.99 15.86 33.27
CA LEU A 325 10.72 15.32 33.78
C LEU A 325 10.04 14.47 32.71
#